data_d39d3787212153d0f52fb58328091dba
#
_entry.id   d39d3787212153d0f52fb58328091dba
#
_cell.length_a   1.000
_cell.length_b   1.000
_cell.length_c   1.000
_cell.angle_alpha   90.00
_cell.angle_beta   90.00
_cell.angle_gamma   90.00
#
_symmetry.space_group_name_H-M   'P 1'
#
loop_
_entity.id
_entity.type
_entity.pdbx_description
1 polymer ?
#
loop_
_entity_poly.entity_id
_entity_poly.type
_entity_poly.pdbx_seq_one_letter_code
_entity_poly.pdbx_strand_id
1 'polypeptide(L)'
;EEAQQCIREYKPVDGLKKESKYEKEIEEYMDCLFQKNTKKAIALIRKYVDRGIDLDDIYVEILSESMRRVGELWHTAEITVDTEHYCTSVTQMAMAQMYDLLFDGARKNKTILSVCPGMELHEMGARIVTDLFENHGWDSIFLGAAVPVDYILDAVSENHPDLVTLS
;
A
#
# COMPACT_ATOMS: atom_id res chain seq x y z
N GLU A 1 -16.47 -5.32 -20.55
CA GLU A 1 -17.33 -4.13 -20.82
C GLU A 1 -18.04 -3.66 -19.54
N GLU A 2 -18.67 -4.54 -18.74
CA GLU A 2 -19.35 -4.16 -17.49
C GLU A 2 -18.39 -3.60 -16.42
N ALA A 3 -17.20 -4.17 -16.26
CA ALA A 3 -16.18 -3.67 -15.33
C ALA A 3 -15.65 -2.28 -15.73
N GLN A 4 -15.49 -2.04 -17.05
CA GLN A 4 -15.08 -0.72 -17.55
C GLN A 4 -16.20 0.32 -17.43
N GLN A 5 -17.45 -0.08 -17.43
CA GLN A 5 -18.58 0.81 -17.21
C GLN A 5 -18.71 1.20 -15.73
N CYS A 6 -18.51 0.27 -14.81
CA CYS A 6 -18.48 0.52 -13.37
C CYS A 6 -17.37 1.51 -12.98
N ILE A 7 -16.20 1.40 -13.61
CA ILE A 7 -15.07 2.33 -13.39
C ILE A 7 -15.40 3.75 -13.88
N ARG A 8 -16.16 3.89 -14.99
CA ARG A 8 -16.56 5.21 -15.51
C ARG A 8 -17.62 5.91 -14.67
N GLU A 9 -18.35 5.19 -13.83
CA GLU A 9 -19.41 5.73 -12.95
C GLU A 9 -18.89 6.06 -11.54
N TYR A 10 -17.66 5.67 -11.20
CA TYR A 10 -17.04 6.02 -9.92
C TYR A 10 -16.78 7.53 -9.88
N LYS A 11 -17.57 8.23 -9.08
CA LYS A 11 -17.26 9.60 -8.69
C LYS A 11 -16.52 9.55 -7.36
N PRO A 12 -15.28 10.06 -7.29
CA PRO A 12 -14.61 10.25 -6.01
C PRO A 12 -15.56 10.99 -5.07
N VAL A 13 -15.64 10.56 -3.82
CA VAL A 13 -16.41 11.28 -2.81
C VAL A 13 -15.75 12.64 -2.63
N ASP A 14 -16.30 13.66 -3.26
CA ASP A 14 -15.92 15.06 -3.06
C ASP A 14 -16.10 15.39 -1.57
N GLY A 15 -15.00 15.54 -0.85
CA GLY A 15 -15.06 15.95 0.56
C GLY A 15 -13.85 15.68 1.42
N LEU A 16 -12.86 14.92 0.95
CA LEU A 16 -11.68 14.58 1.74
C LEU A 16 -10.35 15.04 1.11
N LYS A 17 -10.31 16.20 0.46
CA LYS A 17 -9.04 16.91 0.24
C LYS A 17 -8.61 17.56 1.57
N LYS A 18 -8.20 16.73 2.52
CA LYS A 18 -7.42 17.19 3.64
C LYS A 18 -6.01 17.41 3.10
N GLU A 19 -5.54 18.65 3.07
CA GLU A 19 -4.12 18.90 2.75
C GLU A 19 -3.28 18.05 3.72
N SER A 20 -2.47 17.16 3.17
CA SER A 20 -1.59 16.33 3.99
C SER A 20 -0.50 17.24 4.58
N LYS A 21 -0.15 17.00 5.85
CA LYS A 21 1.02 17.66 6.47
C LYS A 21 2.33 17.34 5.76
N TYR A 22 2.32 16.36 4.84
CA TYR A 22 3.46 15.90 4.04
C TYR A 22 3.30 16.19 2.54
N GLU A 23 2.56 17.23 2.17
CA GLU A 23 2.29 17.56 0.76
C GLU A 23 3.58 17.65 -0.07
N LYS A 24 4.61 18.29 0.49
CA LYS A 24 5.91 18.41 -0.15
C LYS A 24 6.59 17.05 -0.38
N GLU A 25 6.55 16.18 0.61
CA GLU A 25 7.11 14.83 0.55
C GLU A 25 6.39 13.97 -0.50
N ILE A 26 5.07 14.10 -0.59
CA ILE A 26 4.23 13.44 -1.60
C ILE A 26 4.63 13.90 -3.00
N GLU A 27 4.70 15.21 -3.23
CA GLU A 27 5.09 15.77 -4.52
C GLU A 27 6.51 15.32 -4.93
N GLU A 28 7.50 15.41 -4.02
CA GLU A 28 8.88 14.97 -4.26
C GLU A 28 8.94 13.48 -4.63
N TYR A 29 8.13 12.65 -3.98
CA TYR A 29 8.06 11.22 -4.26
C TYR A 29 7.43 10.93 -5.61
N MET A 30 6.26 11.52 -5.90
CA MET A 30 5.57 11.38 -7.18
C MET A 30 6.42 11.86 -8.35
N ASP A 31 7.14 12.97 -8.20
CA ASP A 31 8.10 13.46 -9.20
C ASP A 31 9.17 12.41 -9.53
N CYS A 32 9.71 11.74 -8.50
CA CYS A 32 10.69 10.66 -8.72
C CYS A 32 10.07 9.48 -9.49
N LEU A 33 8.82 9.13 -9.20
CA LEU A 33 8.09 8.06 -9.89
C LEU A 33 7.85 8.42 -11.36
N PHE A 34 7.35 9.61 -11.66
CA PHE A 34 7.07 10.05 -13.03
C PHE A 34 8.33 10.25 -13.87
N GLN A 35 9.45 10.62 -13.25
CA GLN A 35 10.76 10.64 -13.90
C GLN A 35 11.37 9.26 -14.12
N LYS A 36 10.66 8.17 -13.76
CA LYS A 36 11.15 6.78 -13.84
C LYS A 36 12.47 6.56 -13.08
N ASN A 37 12.69 7.31 -11.98
CA ASN A 37 13.91 7.24 -11.18
C ASN A 37 13.73 6.39 -9.93
N THR A 38 13.66 5.06 -10.10
CA THR A 38 13.50 4.07 -9.03
C THR A 38 14.48 4.27 -7.88
N LYS A 39 15.77 4.47 -8.18
CA LYS A 39 16.79 4.62 -7.13
C LYS A 39 16.56 5.85 -6.27
N LYS A 40 16.19 6.96 -6.90
CA LYS A 40 15.92 8.21 -6.19
C LYS A 40 14.64 8.11 -5.36
N ALA A 41 13.59 7.49 -5.90
CA ALA A 41 12.33 7.28 -5.17
C ALA A 41 12.56 6.46 -3.89
N ILE A 42 13.24 5.33 -3.97
CA ILE A 42 13.56 4.48 -2.81
C ILE A 42 14.45 5.23 -1.81
N ALA A 43 15.51 5.90 -2.28
CA ALA A 43 16.40 6.66 -1.41
C ALA A 43 15.69 7.81 -0.70
N LEU A 44 14.68 8.41 -1.35
CA LEU A 44 13.89 9.48 -0.78
C LEU A 44 13.04 9.00 0.41
N ILE A 45 12.40 7.84 0.29
CA ILE A 45 11.63 7.25 1.40
C ILE A 45 12.56 6.93 2.58
N ARG A 46 13.73 6.34 2.31
CA ARG A 46 14.71 6.09 3.37
C ARG A 46 15.19 7.37 4.05
N LYS A 47 15.40 8.43 3.29
CA LYS A 47 15.71 9.77 3.83
C LYS A 47 14.61 10.31 4.75
N TYR A 48 13.34 10.00 4.47
CA TYR A 48 12.23 10.42 5.34
C TYR A 48 12.27 9.68 6.68
N VAL A 49 12.58 8.38 6.67
CA VAL A 49 12.85 7.60 7.88
C VAL A 49 14.01 8.21 8.67
N ASP A 50 15.15 8.49 8.01
CA ASP A 50 16.35 9.07 8.65
C ASP A 50 16.09 10.46 9.25
N ARG A 51 15.10 11.20 8.71
CA ARG A 51 14.64 12.49 9.27
C ARG A 51 13.71 12.32 10.48
N GLY A 52 13.36 11.10 10.84
CA GLY A 52 12.49 10.79 11.97
C GLY A 52 11.00 10.96 11.66
N ILE A 53 10.58 10.89 10.38
CA ILE A 53 9.16 10.78 10.06
C ILE A 53 8.72 9.38 10.51
N ASP A 54 7.61 9.33 11.24
CA ASP A 54 7.05 8.09 11.74
C ASP A 54 6.69 7.14 10.61
N LEU A 55 6.90 5.83 10.80
CA LEU A 55 6.62 4.82 9.78
C LEU A 55 5.14 4.80 9.39
N ASP A 56 4.22 4.94 10.35
CA ASP A 56 2.79 5.02 10.07
C ASP A 56 2.47 6.21 9.15
N ASP A 57 3.08 7.37 9.40
CA ASP A 57 2.94 8.55 8.54
C ASP A 57 3.52 8.32 7.13
N ILE A 58 4.66 7.65 7.02
CA ILE A 58 5.24 7.30 5.71
C ILE A 58 4.28 6.38 4.93
N TYR A 59 3.76 5.35 5.56
CA TYR A 59 2.85 4.40 4.91
C TYR A 59 1.50 5.04 4.54
N VAL A 60 0.87 5.73 5.49
CA VAL A 60 -0.51 6.24 5.32
C VAL A 60 -0.53 7.58 4.59
N GLU A 61 0.27 8.55 5.04
CA GLU A 61 0.17 9.92 4.55
C GLU A 61 1.02 10.17 3.29
N ILE A 62 2.13 9.43 3.11
CA ILE A 62 3.01 9.64 1.96
C ILE A 62 2.78 8.59 0.88
N LEU A 63 3.01 7.31 1.17
CA LEU A 63 2.94 6.25 0.15
C LEU A 63 1.51 6.00 -0.31
N SER A 64 0.57 5.80 0.62
CA SER A 64 -0.83 5.54 0.29
C SER A 64 -1.45 6.72 -0.45
N GLU A 65 -1.22 7.95 0.01
CA GLU A 65 -1.74 9.15 -0.65
C GLU A 65 -1.11 9.36 -2.04
N SER A 66 0.20 9.13 -2.19
CA SER A 66 0.86 9.17 -3.51
C SER A 66 0.23 8.17 -4.48
N MET A 67 -0.03 6.95 -4.05
CA MET A 67 -0.63 5.91 -4.90
C MET A 67 -2.10 6.18 -5.20
N ARG A 68 -2.84 6.77 -4.25
CA ARG A 68 -4.20 7.24 -4.50
C ARG A 68 -4.23 8.31 -5.61
N ARG A 69 -3.31 9.28 -5.57
CA ARG A 69 -3.17 10.31 -6.62
C ARG A 69 -2.74 9.73 -7.96
N VAL A 70 -1.82 8.77 -7.97
CA VAL A 70 -1.43 8.04 -9.19
C VAL A 70 -2.64 7.32 -9.79
N GLY A 71 -3.45 6.66 -8.97
CA GLY A 71 -4.70 6.01 -9.40
C GLY A 71 -5.72 7.01 -9.98
N GLU A 72 -5.86 8.20 -9.38
CA GLU A 72 -6.72 9.25 -9.91
C GLU A 72 -6.25 9.74 -11.29
N LEU A 73 -4.95 9.99 -11.47
CA LEU A 73 -4.37 10.40 -12.75
C LEU A 73 -4.54 9.33 -13.84
N TRP A 74 -4.43 8.04 -13.46
CA TRP A 74 -4.74 6.96 -14.38
C TRP A 74 -6.23 6.92 -14.73
N HIS A 75 -7.10 7.07 -13.74
CA HIS A 75 -8.54 7.07 -13.95
C HIS A 75 -9.03 8.21 -14.86
N THR A 76 -8.40 9.39 -14.75
CA THR A 76 -8.66 10.54 -15.62
C THR A 76 -7.93 10.48 -16.97
N ALA A 77 -7.19 9.40 -17.24
CA ALA A 77 -6.38 9.21 -18.44
C ALA A 77 -5.25 10.25 -18.63
N GLU A 78 -4.79 10.87 -17.54
CA GLU A 78 -3.63 11.76 -17.54
C GLU A 78 -2.31 10.98 -17.56
N ILE A 79 -2.31 9.76 -17.07
CA ILE A 79 -1.20 8.81 -17.20
C ILE A 79 -1.68 7.49 -17.78
N THR A 80 -0.74 6.72 -18.33
CA THR A 80 -1.00 5.40 -18.91
C THR A 80 -0.90 4.28 -17.86
N VAL A 81 -1.52 3.13 -18.13
CA VAL A 81 -1.50 1.96 -17.23
C VAL A 81 -0.09 1.46 -16.92
N ASP A 82 0.84 1.51 -17.89
CA ASP A 82 2.23 1.14 -17.67
C ASP A 82 2.94 2.08 -16.69
N THR A 83 2.56 3.36 -16.69
CA THR A 83 3.06 4.34 -15.72
C THR A 83 2.51 4.06 -14.33
N GLU A 84 1.22 3.77 -14.19
CA GLU A 84 0.61 3.38 -12.91
C GLU A 84 1.28 2.10 -12.36
N HIS A 85 1.42 1.05 -13.18
CA HIS A 85 2.08 -0.20 -12.78
C HIS A 85 3.54 0.00 -12.38
N TYR A 86 4.26 0.88 -13.08
CA TYR A 86 5.61 1.26 -12.67
C TYR A 86 5.62 1.92 -11.29
N CYS A 87 4.74 2.89 -11.05
CA CYS A 87 4.64 3.58 -9.76
C CYS A 87 4.32 2.59 -8.63
N THR A 88 3.37 1.70 -8.84
CA THR A 88 3.00 0.63 -7.90
C THR A 88 4.20 -0.26 -7.59
N SER A 89 4.91 -0.76 -8.62
CA SER A 89 6.06 -1.64 -8.44
C SER A 89 7.21 -0.97 -7.68
N VAL A 90 7.49 0.30 -7.96
CA VAL A 90 8.54 1.06 -7.25
C VAL A 90 8.14 1.30 -5.79
N THR A 91 6.87 1.58 -5.53
CA THR A 91 6.36 1.77 -4.17
C THR A 91 6.44 0.49 -3.35
N GLN A 92 6.09 -0.66 -3.93
CA GLN A 92 6.29 -1.96 -3.27
C GLN A 92 7.77 -2.24 -2.96
N MET A 93 8.69 -1.88 -3.86
CA MET A 93 10.13 -1.97 -3.58
C MET A 93 10.56 -1.04 -2.45
N ALA A 94 10.03 0.18 -2.36
CA ALA A 94 10.33 1.10 -1.28
C ALA A 94 9.82 0.56 0.07
N MET A 95 8.62 -0.01 0.12
CA MET A 95 8.07 -0.67 1.31
C MET A 95 8.96 -1.84 1.74
N ALA A 96 9.39 -2.70 0.81
CA ALA A 96 10.27 -3.83 1.10
C ALA A 96 11.63 -3.39 1.69
N GLN A 97 12.13 -2.20 1.34
CA GLN A 97 13.38 -1.66 1.90
C GLN A 97 13.22 -1.13 3.34
N MET A 98 12.00 -0.97 3.83
CA MET A 98 11.70 -0.54 5.20
C MET A 98 11.25 -1.70 6.09
N TYR A 99 11.12 -2.90 5.52
CA TYR A 99 10.51 -4.03 6.22
C TYR A 99 11.24 -4.43 7.50
N ASP A 100 12.57 -4.32 7.52
CA ASP A 100 13.40 -4.58 8.70
C ASP A 100 13.12 -3.60 9.87
N LEU A 101 12.58 -2.43 9.60
CA LEU A 101 12.24 -1.43 10.61
C LEU A 101 10.92 -1.73 11.34
N LEU A 102 10.08 -2.60 10.78
CA LEU A 102 8.77 -2.94 11.35
C LEU A 102 8.86 -3.82 12.60
N PHE A 103 10.04 -4.40 12.89
CA PHE A 103 10.21 -5.37 13.97
C PHE A 103 10.72 -4.80 15.29
N ASP A 104 10.95 -3.49 15.38
CA ASP A 104 11.59 -2.86 16.56
C ASP A 104 10.65 -2.71 17.77
N GLY A 105 9.37 -3.00 17.61
CA GLY A 105 8.35 -2.88 18.64
C GLY A 105 8.20 -4.09 19.57
N ALA A 106 7.65 -3.88 20.77
CA ALA A 106 7.28 -4.96 21.66
C ALA A 106 6.15 -5.82 21.05
N ARG A 107 6.36 -7.15 20.96
CA ARG A 107 5.40 -8.09 20.37
C ARG A 107 4.16 -8.26 21.24
N LYS A 108 2.98 -8.29 20.62
CA LYS A 108 1.67 -8.43 21.27
C LYS A 108 1.16 -9.86 21.36
N ASN A 109 1.87 -10.82 20.76
CA ASN A 109 1.41 -12.22 20.61
C ASN A 109 0.01 -12.29 19.97
N LYS A 110 -0.18 -11.51 18.93
CA LYS A 110 -1.39 -11.43 18.12
C LYS A 110 -1.02 -11.58 16.66
N THR A 111 -1.84 -12.29 15.90
CA THR A 111 -1.59 -12.57 14.49
C THR A 111 -2.68 -11.97 13.62
N ILE A 112 -2.26 -11.22 12.58
CA ILE A 112 -3.14 -10.77 11.49
C ILE A 112 -2.84 -11.58 10.23
N LEU A 113 -3.90 -12.01 9.53
CA LEU A 113 -3.82 -12.60 8.19
C LEU A 113 -4.53 -11.67 7.21
N SER A 114 -3.82 -11.23 6.17
CA SER A 114 -4.34 -10.29 5.16
C SER A 114 -4.27 -10.92 3.78
N VAL A 115 -5.35 -10.76 3.01
CA VAL A 115 -5.47 -11.40 1.69
C VAL A 115 -6.42 -10.64 0.77
N CYS A 116 -6.16 -10.68 -0.54
CA CYS A 116 -7.09 -10.25 -1.57
C CYS A 116 -7.71 -11.49 -2.25
N PRO A 117 -9.01 -11.77 -2.02
CA PRO A 117 -9.63 -13.01 -2.46
C PRO A 117 -10.00 -13.01 -3.94
N GLY A 118 -10.09 -14.20 -4.51
CA GLY A 118 -10.66 -14.43 -5.84
C GLY A 118 -9.83 -13.85 -6.98
N MET A 119 -10.33 -12.82 -7.64
CA MET A 119 -9.68 -12.15 -8.77
C MET A 119 -9.14 -10.76 -8.43
N GLU A 120 -9.15 -10.38 -7.14
CA GLU A 120 -8.68 -9.06 -6.71
C GLU A 120 -7.15 -8.97 -6.80
N LEU A 121 -6.67 -8.00 -7.59
CA LEU A 121 -5.24 -7.76 -7.82
C LEU A 121 -4.71 -6.53 -7.07
N HIS A 122 -5.59 -5.68 -6.48
CA HIS A 122 -5.20 -4.47 -5.78
C HIS A 122 -4.73 -4.78 -4.36
N GLU A 123 -3.55 -5.37 -4.25
CA GLU A 123 -3.02 -5.88 -2.98
C GLU A 123 -2.29 -4.83 -2.12
N MET A 124 -1.93 -3.67 -2.68
CA MET A 124 -1.09 -2.69 -1.96
C MET A 124 -1.76 -2.17 -0.69
N GLY A 125 -3.06 -1.92 -0.71
CA GLY A 125 -3.81 -1.50 0.48
C GLY A 125 -3.77 -2.55 1.59
N ALA A 126 -4.00 -3.82 1.25
CA ALA A 126 -3.89 -4.93 2.19
C ALA A 126 -2.47 -5.06 2.74
N ARG A 127 -1.45 -4.89 1.90
CA ARG A 127 -0.04 -4.91 2.31
C ARG A 127 0.28 -3.79 3.29
N ILE A 128 -0.15 -2.56 3.01
CA ILE A 128 0.04 -1.41 3.92
C ILE A 128 -0.59 -1.70 5.29
N VAL A 129 -1.82 -2.18 5.33
CA VAL A 129 -2.50 -2.55 6.58
C VAL A 129 -1.69 -3.61 7.34
N THR A 130 -1.22 -4.64 6.64
CA THR A 130 -0.42 -5.73 7.23
C THR A 130 0.87 -5.20 7.85
N ASP A 131 1.62 -4.38 7.12
CA ASP A 131 2.89 -3.79 7.56
C ASP A 131 2.67 -2.84 8.77
N LEU A 132 1.56 -2.10 8.83
CA LEU A 132 1.20 -1.27 9.98
C LEU A 132 0.92 -2.11 11.24
N PHE A 133 0.21 -3.24 11.10
CA PHE A 133 0.01 -4.16 12.22
C PHE A 133 1.34 -4.74 12.71
N GLU A 134 2.25 -5.09 11.80
CA GLU A 134 3.60 -5.56 12.11
C GLU A 134 4.38 -4.49 12.90
N ASN A 135 4.36 -3.22 12.44
CA ASN A 135 4.97 -2.08 13.11
C ASN A 135 4.43 -1.88 14.54
N HIS A 136 3.17 -2.23 14.75
CA HIS A 136 2.51 -2.18 16.07
C HIS A 136 2.63 -3.48 16.89
N GLY A 137 3.53 -4.38 16.52
CA GLY A 137 3.91 -5.55 17.30
C GLY A 137 3.01 -6.78 17.13
N TRP A 138 2.22 -6.85 16.05
CA TRP A 138 1.52 -8.08 15.67
C TRP A 138 2.45 -8.96 14.83
N ASP A 139 2.20 -10.25 14.83
CA ASP A 139 2.76 -11.16 13.82
C ASP A 139 1.88 -11.11 12.58
N SER A 140 2.47 -10.95 11.40
CA SER A 140 1.70 -10.73 10.18
C SER A 140 1.89 -11.85 9.15
N ILE A 141 0.76 -12.26 8.55
CA ILE A 141 0.72 -13.21 7.44
C ILE A 141 0.04 -12.51 6.26
N PHE A 142 0.82 -12.19 5.24
CA PHE A 142 0.31 -11.57 4.02
C PHE A 142 0.30 -12.59 2.88
N LEU A 143 -0.89 -12.96 2.40
CA LEU A 143 -1.05 -13.95 1.33
C LEU A 143 -1.02 -13.33 -0.07
N GLY A 144 -1.16 -12.01 -0.20
CA GLY A 144 -1.13 -11.32 -1.48
C GLY A 144 -2.44 -11.37 -2.24
N ALA A 145 -2.33 -11.18 -3.56
CA ALA A 145 -3.45 -11.03 -4.48
C ALA A 145 -3.98 -12.36 -5.04
N ALA A 146 -5.21 -12.35 -5.51
CA ALA A 146 -5.86 -13.41 -6.29
C ALA A 146 -5.85 -14.80 -5.62
N VAL A 147 -6.02 -14.86 -4.30
CA VAL A 147 -6.01 -16.12 -3.56
C VAL A 147 -7.39 -16.79 -3.61
N PRO A 148 -7.49 -18.06 -4.05
CA PRO A 148 -8.76 -18.79 -4.03
C PRO A 148 -9.29 -18.98 -2.61
N VAL A 149 -10.61 -18.88 -2.44
CA VAL A 149 -11.27 -18.89 -1.12
C VAL A 149 -10.94 -20.13 -0.28
N ASP A 150 -10.87 -21.31 -0.92
CA ASP A 150 -10.57 -22.55 -0.20
C ASP A 150 -9.20 -22.49 0.49
N TYR A 151 -8.18 -21.93 -0.17
CA TYR A 151 -6.85 -21.75 0.43
C TYR A 151 -6.81 -20.68 1.51
N ILE A 152 -7.71 -19.69 1.45
CA ILE A 152 -7.86 -18.72 2.54
C ILE A 152 -8.39 -19.42 3.79
N LEU A 153 -9.40 -20.28 3.64
CA LEU A 153 -9.98 -21.06 4.75
C LEU A 153 -8.94 -22.01 5.35
N ASP A 154 -8.15 -22.67 4.51
CA ASP A 154 -7.06 -23.53 4.97
C ASP A 154 -6.02 -22.71 5.77
N ALA A 155 -5.57 -21.56 5.25
CA ALA A 155 -4.62 -20.69 5.93
C ALA A 155 -5.14 -20.17 7.29
N VAL A 156 -6.42 -19.81 7.37
CA VAL A 156 -7.07 -19.42 8.64
C VAL A 156 -7.10 -20.57 9.62
N SER A 157 -7.44 -21.77 9.13
CA SER A 157 -7.50 -22.99 9.96
C SER A 157 -6.13 -23.43 10.48
N GLU A 158 -5.07 -23.23 9.70
CA GLU A 158 -3.71 -23.62 10.07
C GLU A 158 -3.05 -22.62 11.02
N ASN A 159 -3.26 -21.33 10.78
CA ASN A 159 -2.53 -20.27 11.48
C ASN A 159 -3.30 -19.66 12.66
N HIS A 160 -4.60 -19.94 12.79
CA HIS A 160 -5.46 -19.41 13.85
C HIS A 160 -5.27 -17.90 14.12
N PRO A 161 -5.36 -17.02 13.11
CA PRO A 161 -5.12 -15.61 13.30
C PRO A 161 -6.18 -14.97 14.21
N ASP A 162 -5.76 -13.94 14.99
CA ASP A 162 -6.68 -13.14 15.81
C ASP A 162 -7.54 -12.22 14.94
N LEU A 163 -7.02 -11.83 13.76
CA LEU A 163 -7.70 -10.94 12.80
C LEU A 163 -7.46 -11.42 11.37
N VAL A 164 -8.52 -11.41 10.57
CA VAL A 164 -8.43 -11.63 9.12
C VAL A 164 -8.90 -10.36 8.41
N THR A 165 -8.12 -9.86 7.46
CA THR A 165 -8.50 -8.73 6.61
C THR A 165 -8.62 -9.17 5.16
N LEU A 166 -9.71 -8.72 4.53
CA LEU A 166 -10.00 -8.97 3.12
C LEU A 166 -10.02 -7.62 2.39
N SER A 167 -9.35 -7.49 1.28
CA SER A 167 -9.35 -6.30 0.44
C SER A 167 -10.00 -6.59 -0.91
#